data_789094ccbec7b2ae0ecf5326181d9c12
#
_entry.id   789094ccbec7b2ae0ecf5326181d9c12
#
_cell.length_a   1.000
_cell.length_b   1.000
_cell.length_c   1.000
_cell.angle_alpha   90.00
_cell.angle_beta   90.00
_cell.angle_gamma   90.00
#
_symmetry.space_group_name_H-M   'P 1'
#
loop_
_entity.id
_entity.type
_entity.pdbx_description
1 polymer ?
#
loop_
_entity_poly.entity_id
_entity_poly.type
_entity_poly.pdbx_seq_one_letter_code
_entity_poly.pdbx_strand_id
1 'polypeptide(L)'
;HYDFLPPTITAFSERYPDYKNFRIFESTTVQILDEVAQGHSEIGIIYLNNQNKKGIMQRVEKLGLEVIELIPFHTHIYLREEHPLAQKEELVMEDLADLPTVRFTQDKDEYLYYSENFVDTSASSQMFNVTDRATLNGILERTDAYATGSGFLDSDSVNGITVIRLKDNLDNRMVYVKREEVELSQAGTLFVEVMQEY
;
A
#
# COMPACT_ATOMS: atom_id res chain seq x y z
N HIS A 1 3.19 2.16 -2.55
CA HIS A 1 4.31 1.78 -1.66
C HIS A 1 3.89 0.62 -0.76
N TYR A 2 4.27 -0.61 -1.13
CA TYR A 2 3.76 -1.82 -0.48
C TYR A 2 4.89 -2.63 0.13
N ASP A 3 4.79 -2.90 1.42
CA ASP A 3 5.83 -3.60 2.19
C ASP A 3 6.01 -5.06 1.79
N PHE A 4 4.98 -5.69 1.24
CA PHE A 4 5.04 -7.08 0.80
C PHE A 4 5.75 -7.28 -0.55
N LEU A 5 5.92 -6.23 -1.36
CA LEU A 5 6.55 -6.33 -2.68
C LEU A 5 8.01 -6.78 -2.65
N PRO A 6 8.90 -6.21 -1.83
CA PRO A 6 10.28 -6.66 -1.79
C PRO A 6 10.43 -8.15 -1.47
N PRO A 7 9.80 -8.72 -0.43
CA PRO A 7 9.84 -10.16 -0.19
C PRO A 7 9.29 -10.99 -1.35
N THR A 8 8.18 -10.56 -1.95
CA THR A 8 7.55 -11.25 -3.09
C THR A 8 8.48 -11.28 -4.31
N ILE A 9 9.10 -10.14 -4.63
CA ILE A 9 10.04 -10.03 -5.75
C ILE A 9 11.28 -10.90 -5.50
N THR A 10 11.79 -10.91 -4.28
CA THR A 10 12.92 -11.75 -3.89
C THR A 10 12.57 -13.24 -4.05
N ALA A 11 11.44 -13.67 -3.51
CA ALA A 11 10.97 -15.06 -3.64
C ALA A 11 10.79 -15.46 -5.11
N PHE A 12 10.23 -14.57 -5.94
CA PHE A 12 10.12 -14.80 -7.38
C PHE A 12 11.48 -14.95 -8.05
N SER A 13 12.42 -14.06 -7.75
CA SER A 13 13.75 -14.07 -8.36
C SER A 13 14.55 -15.32 -8.01
N GLU A 14 14.40 -15.82 -6.78
CA GLU A 14 15.04 -17.06 -6.33
C GLU A 14 14.42 -18.30 -6.98
N ARG A 15 13.09 -18.32 -7.12
CA ARG A 15 12.35 -19.44 -7.71
C ARG A 15 12.53 -19.53 -9.23
N TYR A 16 12.65 -18.39 -9.89
CA TYR A 16 12.71 -18.28 -11.35
C TYR A 16 13.95 -17.50 -11.82
N PRO A 17 15.17 -18.04 -11.65
CA PRO A 17 16.42 -17.32 -11.89
C PRO A 17 16.70 -16.99 -13.37
N ASP A 18 15.93 -17.55 -14.29
CA ASP A 18 16.02 -17.24 -15.72
C ASP A 18 15.47 -15.86 -16.09
N TYR A 19 14.57 -15.30 -15.25
CA TYR A 19 14.11 -13.92 -15.39
C TYR A 19 15.12 -12.98 -14.73
N LYS A 20 15.76 -12.11 -15.53
CA LYS A 20 16.92 -11.31 -15.09
C LYS A 20 16.65 -9.81 -14.97
N ASN A 21 15.54 -9.34 -15.52
CA ASN A 21 15.20 -7.92 -15.53
C ASN A 21 13.83 -7.68 -14.91
N PHE A 22 13.82 -6.90 -13.85
CA PHE A 22 12.61 -6.49 -13.16
C PHE A 22 12.52 -4.98 -13.21
N ARG A 23 11.41 -4.46 -13.74
CA ARG A 23 11.06 -3.05 -13.63
C ARG A 23 10.01 -2.88 -12.54
N ILE A 24 10.40 -2.22 -11.48
CA ILE A 24 9.54 -1.90 -10.35
C ILE A 24 9.30 -0.39 -10.37
N PHE A 25 8.04 0.00 -10.47
CA PHE A 25 7.61 1.39 -10.52
C PHE A 25 6.68 1.68 -9.35
N GLU A 26 7.17 2.40 -8.36
CA GLU A 26 6.37 2.85 -7.22
C GLU A 26 5.86 4.27 -7.47
N SER A 27 4.56 4.47 -7.33
CA SER A 27 3.94 5.75 -7.55
C SER A 27 2.55 5.85 -6.93
N THR A 28 1.84 6.90 -7.25
CA THR A 28 0.45 7.11 -6.83
C THR A 28 -0.49 6.12 -7.53
N THR A 29 -1.63 5.85 -6.93
CA THR A 29 -2.64 4.94 -7.53
C THR A 29 -3.01 5.34 -8.95
N VAL A 30 -3.22 6.63 -9.20
CA VAL A 30 -3.56 7.14 -10.54
C VAL A 30 -2.46 6.85 -11.55
N GLN A 31 -1.22 7.12 -11.19
CA GLN A 31 -0.08 6.86 -12.08
C GLN A 31 0.13 5.37 -12.33
N ILE A 32 -0.10 4.51 -11.33
CA ILE A 32 -0.05 3.04 -11.50
C ILE A 32 -1.09 2.59 -12.54
N LEU A 33 -2.33 3.08 -12.43
CA LEU A 33 -3.38 2.75 -13.41
C LEU A 33 -3.02 3.21 -14.82
N ASP A 34 -2.46 4.41 -14.96
CA ASP A 34 -2.03 4.93 -16.26
C ASP A 34 -0.84 4.14 -16.83
N GLU A 35 0.13 3.73 -16.02
CA GLU A 35 1.25 2.88 -16.42
C GLU A 35 0.78 1.53 -16.97
N VAL A 36 -0.19 0.90 -16.33
CA VAL A 36 -0.76 -0.36 -16.80
C VAL A 36 -1.57 -0.16 -18.08
N ALA A 37 -2.41 0.89 -18.15
CA ALA A 37 -3.21 1.19 -19.33
C ALA A 37 -2.35 1.46 -20.58
N GLN A 38 -1.21 2.12 -20.41
CA GLN A 38 -0.25 2.41 -21.48
C GLN A 38 0.64 1.21 -21.84
N GLY A 39 0.58 0.13 -21.07
CA GLY A 39 1.40 -1.07 -21.28
C GLY A 39 2.87 -0.93 -20.85
N HIS A 40 3.20 0.10 -20.08
CA HIS A 40 4.55 0.27 -19.51
C HIS A 40 4.78 -0.69 -18.34
N SER A 41 3.74 -1.01 -17.58
CA SER A 41 3.71 -2.04 -16.57
C SER A 41 2.64 -3.07 -16.95
N GLU A 42 2.94 -4.35 -16.75
CA GLU A 42 2.02 -5.45 -17.04
C GLU A 42 0.97 -5.63 -15.94
N ILE A 43 1.40 -5.46 -14.70
CA ILE A 43 0.62 -5.61 -13.48
C ILE A 43 0.77 -4.34 -12.65
N GLY A 44 -0.33 -3.83 -12.15
CA GLY A 44 -0.36 -2.78 -11.12
C GLY A 44 -0.99 -3.32 -9.85
N ILE A 45 -0.44 -2.99 -8.69
CA ILE A 45 -0.96 -3.40 -7.40
C ILE A 45 -1.49 -2.17 -6.68
N ILE A 46 -2.73 -2.24 -6.23
CA ILE A 46 -3.41 -1.15 -5.55
C ILE A 46 -4.29 -1.68 -4.41
N TYR A 47 -4.73 -0.79 -3.53
CA TYR A 47 -5.67 -1.10 -2.47
C TYR A 47 -7.04 -0.55 -2.80
N LEU A 48 -8.07 -1.36 -2.56
CA LEU A 48 -9.48 -0.97 -2.57
C LEU A 48 -10.08 -1.11 -1.19
N ASN A 49 -10.99 -0.21 -0.88
CA ASN A 49 -11.87 -0.32 0.28
C ASN A 49 -13.21 0.36 -0.01
N ASN A 50 -14.12 0.32 0.94
CA ASN A 50 -15.45 0.92 0.78
C ASN A 50 -15.44 2.45 0.58
N GLN A 51 -14.34 3.15 0.87
CA GLN A 51 -14.22 4.60 0.66
C GLN A 51 -13.72 4.96 -0.74
N ASN A 52 -12.70 4.24 -1.28
CA ASN A 52 -12.06 4.59 -2.54
C ASN A 52 -12.54 3.78 -3.75
N LYS A 53 -13.24 2.66 -3.54
CA LYS A 53 -13.61 1.69 -4.57
C LYS A 53 -14.38 2.33 -5.72
N LYS A 54 -15.35 3.18 -5.44
CA LYS A 54 -16.19 3.79 -6.47
C LYS A 54 -15.37 4.61 -7.47
N GLY A 55 -14.52 5.49 -6.96
CA GLY A 55 -13.68 6.35 -7.82
C GLY A 55 -12.66 5.57 -8.63
N ILE A 56 -11.99 4.61 -7.97
CA ILE A 56 -10.98 3.76 -8.64
C ILE A 56 -11.63 2.90 -9.73
N MET A 57 -12.77 2.26 -9.46
CA MET A 57 -13.44 1.40 -10.44
C MET A 57 -13.94 2.19 -11.66
N GLN A 58 -14.41 3.42 -11.49
CA GLN A 58 -14.76 4.29 -12.64
C GLN A 58 -13.53 4.56 -13.53
N ARG A 59 -12.37 4.79 -12.94
CA ARG A 59 -11.14 5.00 -13.70
C ARG A 59 -10.66 3.73 -14.38
N VAL A 60 -10.70 2.61 -13.68
CA VAL A 60 -10.39 1.28 -14.21
C VAL A 60 -11.19 0.97 -15.46
N GLU A 61 -12.51 1.13 -15.39
CA GLU A 61 -13.41 0.95 -16.52
C GLU A 61 -13.06 1.88 -17.68
N LYS A 62 -12.87 3.17 -17.41
CA LYS A 62 -12.50 4.16 -18.44
C LYS A 62 -11.20 3.84 -19.16
N LEU A 63 -10.25 3.22 -18.45
CA LEU A 63 -8.92 2.86 -18.97
C LEU A 63 -8.88 1.47 -19.62
N GLY A 64 -9.98 0.72 -19.63
CA GLY A 64 -10.03 -0.64 -20.15
C GLY A 64 -9.19 -1.63 -19.33
N LEU A 65 -9.20 -1.47 -18.02
CA LEU A 65 -8.48 -2.32 -17.08
C LEU A 65 -9.45 -3.26 -16.36
N GLU A 66 -8.91 -4.36 -15.91
CA GLU A 66 -9.58 -5.36 -15.09
C GLU A 66 -8.91 -5.43 -13.71
N VAL A 67 -9.72 -5.60 -12.67
CA VAL A 67 -9.28 -5.71 -11.27
C VAL A 67 -9.48 -7.14 -10.80
N ILE A 68 -8.43 -7.72 -10.23
CA ILE A 68 -8.47 -9.06 -9.65
C ILE A 68 -8.07 -8.98 -8.17
N GLU A 69 -8.90 -9.54 -7.30
CA GLU A 69 -8.62 -9.58 -5.87
C GLU A 69 -7.46 -10.52 -5.55
N LEU A 70 -6.54 -10.08 -4.70
CA LEU A 70 -5.46 -10.88 -4.15
C LEU A 70 -5.80 -11.34 -2.73
N ILE A 71 -5.82 -10.43 -1.77
CA ILE A 71 -6.08 -10.73 -0.37
C ILE A 71 -6.83 -9.60 0.34
N PRO A 72 -7.71 -9.93 1.30
CA PRO A 72 -8.23 -8.96 2.24
C PRO A 72 -7.19 -8.64 3.31
N PHE A 73 -7.25 -7.45 3.91
CA PHE A 73 -6.40 -7.09 5.03
C PHE A 73 -7.09 -6.11 5.99
N HIS A 74 -6.57 -6.03 7.22
CA HIS A 74 -6.99 -5.05 8.21
C HIS A 74 -6.06 -3.84 8.18
N THR A 75 -6.60 -2.66 8.47
CA THR A 75 -5.77 -1.47 8.66
C THR A 75 -4.85 -1.66 9.86
N HIS A 76 -3.59 -1.32 9.69
CA HIS A 76 -2.59 -1.32 10.74
C HIS A 76 -1.98 0.06 10.90
N ILE A 77 -1.54 0.35 12.10
CA ILE A 77 -0.86 1.57 12.50
C ILE A 77 0.61 1.25 12.73
N TYR A 78 1.49 2.05 12.14
CA TYR A 78 2.93 1.95 12.25
C TYR A 78 3.42 3.07 13.17
N LEU A 79 4.12 2.69 14.22
CA LEU A 79 4.65 3.56 15.27
C LEU A 79 6.09 3.18 15.57
N ARG A 80 6.90 4.12 16.10
CA ARG A 80 8.19 3.73 16.70
C ARG A 80 7.98 2.77 17.87
N GLU A 81 8.91 1.86 18.10
CA GLU A 81 8.81 0.84 19.17
C GLU A 81 8.64 1.45 20.57
N GLU A 82 9.21 2.64 20.79
CA GLU A 82 9.16 3.35 22.08
C GLU A 82 7.96 4.31 22.18
N HIS A 83 7.03 4.29 21.21
CA HIS A 83 5.84 5.12 21.25
C HIS A 83 4.96 4.75 22.46
N PRO A 84 4.33 5.74 23.13
CA PRO A 84 3.44 5.45 24.28
C PRO A 84 2.32 4.43 23.99
N LEU A 85 1.86 4.34 22.73
CA LEU A 85 0.84 3.38 22.32
C LEU A 85 1.40 2.00 21.88
N ALA A 86 2.71 1.84 21.78
CA ALA A 86 3.34 0.63 21.22
C ALA A 86 3.07 -0.66 22.01
N GLN A 87 2.63 -0.57 23.26
CA GLN A 87 2.31 -1.71 24.11
C GLN A 87 0.84 -2.18 24.00
N LYS A 88 0.01 -1.46 23.25
CA LYS A 88 -1.37 -1.87 23.01
C LYS A 88 -1.44 -3.00 21.99
N GLU A 89 -2.34 -3.95 22.20
CA GLU A 89 -2.59 -5.04 21.26
C GLU A 89 -3.45 -4.60 20.06
N GLU A 90 -4.34 -3.63 20.29
CA GLU A 90 -5.22 -3.05 19.27
C GLU A 90 -5.42 -1.56 19.55
N LEU A 91 -5.52 -0.75 18.50
CA LEU A 91 -5.81 0.67 18.57
C LEU A 91 -7.23 0.95 18.05
N VAL A 92 -7.80 2.05 18.56
CA VAL A 92 -9.03 2.64 18.04
C VAL A 92 -8.74 4.05 17.52
N MET A 93 -9.65 4.60 16.73
CA MET A 93 -9.45 5.95 16.14
C MET A 93 -9.19 7.04 17.17
N GLU A 94 -9.81 6.93 18.33
CA GLU A 94 -9.65 7.87 19.44
C GLU A 94 -8.23 7.89 20.01
N ASP A 95 -7.50 6.78 19.93
CA ASP A 95 -6.09 6.70 20.34
C ASP A 95 -5.17 7.55 19.45
N LEU A 96 -5.58 7.79 18.21
CA LEU A 96 -4.81 8.53 17.19
C LEU A 96 -5.13 10.03 17.20
N ALA A 97 -6.17 10.44 17.92
CA ALA A 97 -6.57 11.84 18.01
C ALA A 97 -5.39 12.70 18.48
N ASP A 98 -5.19 13.84 17.83
CA ASP A 98 -4.15 14.82 18.12
C ASP A 98 -2.69 14.36 17.87
N LEU A 99 -2.46 13.12 17.42
CA LEU A 99 -1.12 12.67 17.05
C LEU A 99 -0.70 13.25 15.69
N PRO A 100 0.59 13.51 15.50
CA PRO A 100 1.11 13.79 14.17
C PRO A 100 0.99 12.54 13.29
N THR A 101 0.79 12.73 11.99
CA THR A 101 0.71 11.65 11.01
C THR A 101 1.70 11.85 9.89
N VAL A 102 2.22 10.77 9.35
CA VAL A 102 3.01 10.77 8.11
C VAL A 102 2.31 9.89 7.07
N ARG A 103 2.20 10.39 5.86
CA ARG A 103 1.52 9.70 4.77
C ARG A 103 2.19 9.96 3.43
N PHE A 104 1.95 9.06 2.49
CA PHE A 104 2.35 9.30 1.10
C PHE A 104 1.45 10.35 0.45
N THR A 105 2.09 11.30 -0.24
CA THR A 105 1.36 12.33 -0.99
C THR A 105 0.75 11.76 -2.26
N GLN A 106 -0.35 12.37 -2.69
CA GLN A 106 -0.90 12.21 -4.03
C GLN A 106 -0.62 13.49 -4.82
N ASP A 107 -0.47 13.38 -6.14
CA ASP A 107 0.00 14.50 -6.97
C ASP A 107 -0.95 15.71 -6.98
N LYS A 108 -2.24 15.49 -6.69
CA LYS A 108 -3.26 16.54 -6.67
C LYS A 108 -4.34 16.27 -5.63
N ASP A 109 -4.88 17.32 -5.05
CA ASP A 109 -5.98 17.24 -4.06
C ASP A 109 -7.23 16.56 -4.61
N GLU A 110 -7.52 16.70 -5.90
CA GLU A 110 -8.64 16.03 -6.58
C GLU A 110 -8.51 14.50 -6.59
N TYR A 111 -7.32 13.97 -6.31
CA TYR A 111 -7.05 12.54 -6.24
C TYR A 111 -7.09 11.98 -4.81
N LEU A 112 -7.56 12.74 -3.84
CA LEU A 112 -7.73 12.27 -2.46
C LEU A 112 -8.62 11.00 -2.38
N TYR A 113 -9.56 10.85 -3.32
CA TYR A 113 -10.38 9.64 -3.45
C TYR A 113 -9.60 8.38 -3.82
N TYR A 114 -8.39 8.54 -4.35
CA TYR A 114 -7.48 7.44 -4.71
C TYR A 114 -6.39 7.23 -3.67
N SER A 115 -6.42 8.01 -2.60
CA SER A 115 -5.41 7.99 -1.56
C SER A 115 -5.45 6.66 -0.79
N GLU A 116 -4.30 6.15 -0.46
CA GLU A 116 -4.10 5.00 0.43
C GLU A 116 -4.26 5.38 1.91
N ASN A 117 -4.87 6.52 2.20
CA ASN A 117 -5.13 6.94 3.56
C ASN A 117 -6.33 6.15 4.10
N PHE A 118 -6.05 5.26 5.03
CA PHE A 118 -7.05 4.43 5.69
C PHE A 118 -7.73 5.14 6.86
N VAL A 119 -7.23 6.30 7.27
CA VAL A 119 -7.66 7.03 8.46
C VAL A 119 -7.93 8.49 8.12
N ASP A 120 -9.01 9.06 8.66
CA ASP A 120 -9.24 10.49 8.62
C ASP A 120 -8.18 11.20 9.48
N THR A 121 -7.33 11.98 8.82
CA THR A 121 -6.23 12.69 9.45
C THR A 121 -6.53 14.18 9.70
N SER A 122 -7.79 14.61 9.55
CA SER A 122 -8.18 16.02 9.68
C SER A 122 -7.93 16.59 11.08
N ALA A 123 -7.95 15.73 12.12
CA ALA A 123 -7.69 16.11 13.51
C ALA A 123 -6.22 15.99 13.94
N SER A 124 -5.32 15.54 13.05
CA SER A 124 -3.89 15.39 13.37
C SER A 124 -3.22 16.71 13.70
N SER A 125 -2.37 16.71 14.72
CA SER A 125 -1.63 17.92 15.17
C SER A 125 -0.64 18.43 14.14
N GLN A 126 -0.03 17.53 13.39
CA GLN A 126 0.87 17.81 12.26
C GLN A 126 0.68 16.74 11.19
N MET A 127 0.90 17.10 9.95
CA MET A 127 0.83 16.19 8.81
C MET A 127 2.10 16.29 7.96
N PHE A 128 2.81 15.18 7.84
CA PHE A 128 3.97 15.04 6.98
C PHE A 128 3.55 14.31 5.70
N ASN A 129 3.61 14.99 4.56
CA ASN A 129 3.37 14.39 3.26
C ASN A 129 4.71 14.05 2.63
N VAL A 130 4.94 12.78 2.36
CA VAL A 130 6.20 12.26 1.82
C VAL A 130 5.99 11.51 0.51
N THR A 131 7.05 11.30 -0.23
CA THR A 131 7.03 10.62 -1.54
C THR A 131 7.75 9.29 -1.53
N ASP A 132 8.49 8.98 -0.48
CA ASP A 132 9.29 7.76 -0.38
C ASP A 132 9.24 7.13 1.02
N ARG A 133 9.49 5.83 1.06
CA ARG A 133 9.43 5.05 2.29
C ARG A 133 10.56 5.35 3.27
N ALA A 134 11.75 5.63 2.79
CA ALA A 134 12.89 5.91 3.67
C ALA A 134 12.64 7.18 4.49
N THR A 135 12.09 8.22 3.86
CA THR A 135 11.69 9.45 4.56
C THR A 135 10.56 9.18 5.54
N LEU A 136 9.55 8.39 5.15
CA LEU A 136 8.45 7.99 6.04
C LEU A 136 8.98 7.28 7.29
N ASN A 137 9.78 6.25 7.11
CA ASN A 137 10.35 5.49 8.22
C ASN A 137 11.23 6.38 9.12
N GLY A 138 12.04 7.24 8.52
CA GLY A 138 12.89 8.17 9.26
C GLY A 138 12.12 9.16 10.14
N ILE A 139 10.92 9.58 9.73
CA ILE A 139 10.02 10.40 10.54
C ILE A 139 9.40 9.57 11.67
N LEU A 140 8.90 8.37 11.36
CA LEU A 140 8.31 7.47 12.37
C LEU A 140 9.30 7.15 13.50
N GLU A 141 10.54 6.80 13.16
CA GLU A 141 11.57 6.45 14.14
C GLU A 141 11.91 7.57 15.13
N ARG A 142 11.69 8.82 14.74
CA ARG A 142 12.16 10.02 15.46
C ARG A 142 11.06 10.85 16.09
N THR A 143 9.80 10.50 15.87
CA THR A 143 8.64 11.30 16.33
C THR A 143 7.55 10.41 16.90
N ASP A 144 6.51 11.02 17.47
CA ASP A 144 5.29 10.31 17.86
C ASP A 144 4.26 10.25 16.72
N ALA A 145 4.69 10.48 15.48
CA ALA A 145 3.83 10.34 14.32
C ALA A 145 3.48 8.86 14.07
N TYR A 146 2.30 8.67 13.50
CA TYR A 146 1.88 7.37 13.01
C TYR A 146 1.73 7.37 11.49
N ALA A 147 1.85 6.19 10.90
CA ALA A 147 1.45 5.92 9.52
C ALA A 147 0.46 4.75 9.49
N THR A 148 -0.25 4.63 8.38
CA THR A 148 -1.19 3.54 8.16
C THR A 148 -0.69 2.59 7.07
N GLY A 149 -1.06 1.33 7.15
CA GLY A 149 -0.72 0.34 6.15
C GLY A 149 -1.46 -0.98 6.29
N SER A 150 -1.03 -1.96 5.52
CA SER A 150 -1.65 -3.29 5.45
C SER A 150 -1.24 -4.24 6.58
N GLY A 151 -0.18 -3.93 7.28
CA GLY A 151 0.39 -4.82 8.29
C GLY A 151 1.28 -5.94 7.72
N PHE A 152 1.48 -6.01 6.42
CA PHE A 152 2.40 -6.97 5.77
C PHE A 152 3.86 -6.53 5.86
N LEU A 153 4.23 -5.95 6.97
CA LEU A 153 5.62 -5.56 7.23
C LEU A 153 6.40 -6.79 7.67
N ASP A 154 7.50 -7.07 6.99
CA ASP A 154 8.46 -8.03 7.49
C ASP A 154 9.19 -7.39 8.69
N SER A 155 9.04 -8.00 9.86
CA SER A 155 9.66 -7.51 11.10
C SER A 155 11.19 -7.40 11.02
N ASP A 156 11.81 -8.14 10.10
CA ASP A 156 13.25 -8.12 9.89
C ASP A 156 13.71 -6.97 8.96
N SER A 157 12.78 -6.36 8.23
CA SER A 157 13.10 -5.30 7.25
C SER A 157 13.04 -3.88 7.80
N VAL A 158 12.38 -3.65 8.94
CA VAL A 158 12.23 -2.32 9.54
C VAL A 158 12.47 -2.39 11.04
N ASN A 159 13.70 -2.12 11.45
CA ASN A 159 14.05 -1.98 12.86
C ASN A 159 13.42 -0.72 13.45
N GLY A 160 12.94 -0.80 14.68
CA GLY A 160 12.44 0.35 15.42
C GLY A 160 10.99 0.74 15.14
N ILE A 161 10.25 -0.03 14.35
CA ILE A 161 8.83 0.20 14.03
C ILE A 161 7.98 -0.94 14.56
N THR A 162 6.94 -0.60 15.31
CA THR A 162 5.89 -1.52 15.76
C THR A 162 4.65 -1.37 14.89
N VAL A 163 4.00 -2.49 14.61
CA VAL A 163 2.78 -2.59 13.80
C VAL A 163 1.63 -3.06 14.67
N ILE A 164 0.57 -2.27 14.77
CA ILE A 164 -0.58 -2.55 15.63
C ILE A 164 -1.86 -2.48 14.80
N ARG A 165 -2.74 -3.45 14.93
CA ARG A 165 -4.03 -3.46 14.27
C ARG A 165 -4.90 -2.27 14.71
N LEU A 166 -5.53 -1.59 13.75
CA LEU A 166 -6.56 -0.60 14.01
C LEU A 166 -7.95 -1.27 13.89
N LYS A 167 -8.77 -1.08 14.90
CA LYS A 167 -10.18 -1.47 14.84
C LYS A 167 -10.95 -0.40 14.06
N ASP A 168 -11.32 -0.74 12.84
CA ASP A 168 -12.11 0.11 11.96
C ASP A 168 -13.19 -0.72 11.20
N ASN A 169 -13.93 -0.06 10.32
CA ASN A 169 -14.97 -0.67 9.50
C ASN A 169 -14.59 -0.69 8.01
N LEU A 170 -13.29 -0.55 7.68
CA LEU A 170 -12.84 -0.60 6.30
C LEU A 170 -12.75 -2.04 5.81
N ASP A 171 -13.37 -2.30 4.67
CA ASP A 171 -13.24 -3.56 3.93
C ASP A 171 -12.07 -3.44 2.93
N ASN A 172 -10.85 -3.56 3.45
CA ASN A 172 -9.65 -3.38 2.65
C ASN A 172 -9.33 -4.64 1.84
N ARG A 173 -9.03 -4.44 0.56
CA ARG A 173 -8.62 -5.46 -0.39
C ARG A 173 -7.36 -5.03 -1.11
N MET A 174 -6.36 -5.88 -1.10
CA MET A 174 -5.27 -5.76 -2.04
C MET A 174 -5.68 -6.43 -3.34
N VAL A 175 -5.51 -5.71 -4.44
CA VAL A 175 -5.88 -6.16 -5.77
C VAL A 175 -4.75 -5.91 -6.74
N TYR A 176 -4.72 -6.66 -7.83
CA TYR A 176 -3.91 -6.25 -8.96
C TYR A 176 -4.80 -5.86 -10.13
N VAL A 177 -4.27 -4.99 -10.98
CA VAL A 177 -4.89 -4.54 -12.21
C VAL A 177 -4.04 -4.94 -13.41
N LYS A 178 -4.69 -5.30 -14.49
CA LYS A 178 -4.09 -5.56 -15.79
C LYS A 178 -4.97 -4.99 -16.89
N ARG A 179 -4.48 -4.92 -18.13
CA ARG A 179 -5.33 -4.59 -19.27
C ARG A 179 -6.33 -5.72 -19.52
N GLU A 180 -7.60 -5.38 -19.72
CA GLU A 180 -8.71 -6.35 -19.83
C GLU A 180 -8.50 -7.32 -21.00
N GLU A 181 -8.10 -6.81 -22.16
CA GLU A 181 -7.96 -7.61 -23.40
C GLU A 181 -6.58 -8.25 -23.56
N VAL A 182 -5.70 -8.16 -22.58
CA VAL A 182 -4.32 -8.66 -22.68
C VAL A 182 -4.07 -9.75 -21.64
N GLU A 183 -3.76 -10.94 -22.12
CA GLU A 183 -3.31 -12.02 -21.26
C GLU A 183 -1.95 -11.68 -20.62
N LEU A 184 -1.77 -12.11 -19.38
CA LEU A 184 -0.49 -11.99 -18.71
C LEU A 184 0.56 -12.85 -19.43
N SER A 185 1.79 -12.35 -19.49
CA SER A 185 2.94 -13.16 -19.87
C SER A 185 3.14 -14.33 -18.91
N GLN A 186 3.95 -15.29 -19.29
CA GLN A 186 4.33 -16.38 -18.39
C GLN A 186 4.93 -15.84 -17.08
N ALA A 187 5.80 -14.84 -17.17
CA ALA A 187 6.39 -14.19 -16.00
C ALA A 187 5.33 -13.51 -15.13
N GLY A 188 4.39 -12.77 -15.72
CA GLY A 188 3.27 -12.15 -15.02
C GLY A 188 2.39 -13.14 -14.29
N THR A 189 2.04 -14.25 -14.95
CA THR A 189 1.25 -15.33 -14.35
C THR A 189 1.95 -15.96 -13.15
N LEU A 190 3.23 -16.30 -13.29
CA LEU A 190 4.03 -16.86 -12.20
C LEU A 190 4.22 -15.88 -11.04
N PHE A 191 4.34 -14.60 -11.35
CA PHE A 191 4.44 -13.56 -10.31
C PHE A 191 3.14 -13.43 -9.49
N VAL A 192 1.99 -13.48 -10.16
CA VAL A 192 0.68 -13.50 -9.48
C VAL A 192 0.56 -14.72 -8.57
N GLU A 193 1.01 -15.91 -9.00
CA GLU A 193 1.02 -17.11 -8.16
C GLU A 193 1.86 -16.91 -6.90
N VAL A 194 3.06 -16.32 -7.01
CA VAL A 194 3.91 -16.00 -5.86
C VAL A 194 3.23 -15.00 -4.92
N MET A 195 2.57 -13.97 -5.47
CA MET A 195 1.81 -13.01 -4.63
C MET A 195 0.68 -13.67 -3.83
N GLN A 196 0.04 -14.70 -4.37
CA GLN A 196 -1.08 -15.40 -3.73
C GLN A 196 -0.64 -16.35 -2.60
N GLU A 197 0.65 -16.60 -2.45
CA GLU A 197 1.21 -17.43 -1.38
C GLU A 197 1.36 -16.66 -0.05
N TYR A 198 1.18 -15.35 -0.04
CA TYR A 198 1.21 -14.47 1.14
C TYR A 198 -0.20 -14.26 1.78
#